data_5b387065b12670ac2f6c74738e64e7fd
#
_entry.id   5b387065b12670ac2f6c74738e64e7fd
#
_cell.length_a   1.000
_cell.length_b   1.000
_cell.length_c   1.000
_cell.angle_alpha   90.00
_cell.angle_beta   90.00
_cell.angle_gamma   90.00
#
_symmetry.space_group_name_H-M   'P 1'
#
loop_
_entity.id
_entity.type
_entity.pdbx_description
1 polymer ?
#
loop_
_entity_poly.entity_id
_entity_poly.type
_entity_poly.pdbx_seq_one_letter_code
_entity_poly.pdbx_strand_id
1 'polypeptide(L)'
;MVEVVQGSDIPPLGQLRWQCRRGMLELDYILVGFLDQHFAELGQEDQQLFVRMLDFEDQLLLDWVMGNVVPSDPQIRRLVSLMQKELKLN
;
A
#
# COMPACT_ATOMS: atom_id res chain seq x y z
N MET A 1 -27.16 -2.14 6.70
CA MET A 1 -26.66 -1.85 6.57
C MET A 1 -25.95 -1.48 6.20
N VAL A 2 -25.99 -1.25 6.00
CA VAL A 2 -25.22 -0.91 5.78
C VAL A 2 -24.50 -0.35 5.43
N GLU A 3 -24.19 -0.12 5.34
CA GLU A 3 -23.48 0.32 5.25
C GLU A 3 -22.69 0.92 4.80
N VAL A 4 -22.58 1.22 4.62
CA VAL A 4 -21.83 1.72 4.25
C VAL A 4 -20.96 2.18 4.02
N VAL A 5 -20.73 2.31 3.87
CA VAL A 5 -19.80 2.73 3.73
C VAL A 5 -19.16 3.67 3.39
N GLN A 6 -18.99 4.23 3.25
CA GLN A 6 -18.49 5.11 2.91
C GLN A 6 -17.33 5.30 2.54
N GLY A 7 -17.12 5.77 2.05
CA GLY A 7 -15.91 5.95 1.52
C GLY A 7 -14.84 5.52 2.37
N SER A 8 -15.17 5.13 3.45
CA SER A 8 -14.12 4.81 4.32
C SER A 8 -14.05 3.36 4.58
N ASP A 9 -13.68 2.67 3.55
CA ASP A 9 -13.38 1.27 3.68
C ASP A 9 -11.98 1.07 4.20
N ILE A 10 -11.44 2.08 4.88
CA ILE A 10 -10.09 1.99 5.40
C ILE A 10 -10.12 1.38 6.79
N PRO A 11 -9.45 0.25 7.00
CA PRO A 11 -9.42 -0.39 8.31
C PRO A 11 -8.70 0.48 9.34
N PRO A 12 -8.91 0.26 10.62
CA PRO A 12 -8.12 0.93 11.65
C PRO A 12 -6.64 0.67 11.44
N LEU A 13 -5.81 1.61 11.87
CA LEU A 13 -4.37 1.52 11.63
C LEU A 13 -3.75 0.24 12.18
N GLY A 14 -4.20 -0.23 13.34
CA GLY A 14 -3.66 -1.46 13.90
C GLY A 14 -3.90 -2.66 13.01
N GLN A 15 -5.11 -2.74 12.45
CA GLN A 15 -5.44 -3.83 11.55
C GLN A 15 -4.68 -3.68 10.23
N LEU A 16 -4.56 -2.46 9.75
CA LEU A 16 -3.86 -2.19 8.51
C LEU A 16 -2.39 -2.54 8.63
N ARG A 17 -1.79 -2.19 9.77
CA ARG A 17 -0.40 -2.55 10.03
C ARG A 17 -0.21 -4.06 10.00
N TRP A 18 -1.16 -4.79 10.59
CA TRP A 18 -1.10 -6.24 10.57
C TRP A 18 -1.16 -6.78 9.15
N GLN A 19 -2.00 -6.17 8.30
CA GLN A 19 -2.13 -6.59 6.91
C GLN A 19 -0.87 -6.32 6.10
N CYS A 20 -0.02 -5.41 6.58
CA CYS A 20 1.26 -5.14 5.92
C CYS A 20 2.34 -6.16 6.28
N ARG A 21 2.07 -7.04 7.24
CA ARG A 21 3.00 -8.07 7.67
C ARG A 21 2.75 -9.32 6.86
N ARG A 22 3.52 -9.52 5.82
CA ARG A 22 3.29 -10.58 4.85
C ARG A 22 4.20 -11.78 5.05
N GLY A 23 5.18 -11.68 5.94
CA GLY A 23 6.13 -12.75 6.14
C GLY A 23 7.33 -12.70 5.21
N MET A 24 7.44 -11.66 4.42
CA MET A 24 8.60 -11.40 3.58
C MET A 24 9.28 -10.16 4.12
N LEU A 25 10.43 -10.37 4.74
CA LEU A 25 11.10 -9.33 5.52
C LEU A 25 11.22 -8.00 4.77
N GLU A 26 11.69 -8.04 3.55
CA GLU A 26 11.92 -6.83 2.77
C GLU A 26 10.61 -6.12 2.45
N LEU A 27 9.59 -6.89 2.04
CA LEU A 27 8.29 -6.32 1.72
C LEU A 27 7.62 -5.76 2.96
N ASP A 28 7.69 -6.48 4.08
CA ASP A 28 7.12 -6.03 5.33
C ASP A 28 7.73 -4.68 5.73
N TYR A 29 9.04 -4.56 5.61
CA TYR A 29 9.73 -3.34 5.95
C TYR A 29 9.23 -2.16 5.11
N ILE A 30 9.05 -2.40 3.81
CA ILE A 30 8.59 -1.35 2.90
C ILE A 30 7.16 -0.95 3.21
N LEU A 31 6.26 -1.94 3.34
CA LEU A 31 4.85 -1.65 3.54
C LEU A 31 4.59 -1.01 4.90
N VAL A 32 5.16 -1.55 5.97
CA VAL A 32 4.98 -1.00 7.30
C VAL A 32 5.62 0.38 7.39
N GLY A 33 6.80 0.54 6.78
CA GLY A 33 7.46 1.84 6.78
C GLY A 33 6.63 2.91 6.10
N PHE A 34 6.06 2.58 4.95
CA PHE A 34 5.22 3.53 4.24
C PHE A 34 3.96 3.86 5.05
N LEU A 35 3.34 2.83 5.64
CA LEU A 35 2.17 3.03 6.47
C LEU A 35 2.48 3.98 7.62
N ASP A 36 3.58 3.73 8.32
CA ASP A 36 3.92 4.51 9.51
C ASP A 36 4.29 5.94 9.20
N GLN A 37 4.97 6.17 8.08
CA GLN A 37 5.55 7.47 7.80
C GLN A 37 4.72 8.33 6.87
N HIS A 38 3.94 7.74 5.99
CA HIS A 38 3.30 8.50 4.92
C HIS A 38 1.81 8.29 4.76
N PHE A 39 1.27 7.20 5.27
CA PHE A 39 -0.14 6.86 5.00
C PHE A 39 -1.09 7.94 5.47
N ALA A 40 -0.87 8.48 6.66
CA ALA A 40 -1.76 9.47 7.22
C ALA A 40 -1.80 10.76 6.40
N GLU A 41 -0.75 11.02 5.64
CA GLU A 41 -0.65 12.22 4.83
C GLU A 41 -1.27 12.05 3.44
N LEU A 42 -1.62 10.82 3.08
CA LEU A 42 -2.25 10.57 1.79
C LEU A 42 -3.67 11.09 1.77
N GLY A 43 -4.13 11.52 0.60
CA GLY A 43 -5.54 11.79 0.42
C GLY A 43 -6.34 10.50 0.55
N GLN A 44 -7.64 10.64 0.78
CA GLN A 44 -8.50 9.49 1.01
C GLN A 44 -8.44 8.50 -0.15
N GLU A 45 -8.38 9.02 -1.37
CA GLU A 45 -8.34 8.18 -2.55
C GLU A 45 -7.09 7.28 -2.55
N ASP A 46 -5.94 7.87 -2.22
CA ASP A 46 -4.70 7.11 -2.18
C ASP A 46 -4.67 6.15 -1.01
N GLN A 47 -5.28 6.51 0.11
CA GLN A 47 -5.39 5.59 1.23
C GLN A 47 -6.19 4.35 0.85
N GLN A 48 -7.30 4.55 0.16
CA GLN A 48 -8.12 3.44 -0.31
C GLN A 48 -7.36 2.57 -1.31
N LEU A 49 -6.58 3.23 -2.15
CA LEU A 49 -5.78 2.53 -3.15
C LEU A 49 -4.71 1.67 -2.49
N PHE A 50 -4.08 2.18 -1.46
CA PHE A 50 -3.08 1.41 -0.72
C PHE A 50 -3.72 0.17 -0.09
N VAL A 51 -4.90 0.33 0.50
CA VAL A 51 -5.62 -0.79 1.10
C VAL A 51 -5.93 -1.85 0.05
N ARG A 52 -6.42 -1.43 -1.12
CA ARG A 52 -6.71 -2.36 -2.20
C ARG A 52 -5.46 -3.07 -2.70
N MET A 53 -4.35 -2.35 -2.72
CA MET A 53 -3.10 -2.93 -3.17
C MET A 53 -2.68 -4.12 -2.30
N LEU A 54 -3.02 -4.08 -1.03
CA LEU A 54 -2.66 -5.17 -0.10
C LEU A 54 -3.39 -6.48 -0.39
N ASP A 55 -4.40 -6.46 -1.27
CA ASP A 55 -5.08 -7.70 -1.67
C ASP A 55 -4.30 -8.50 -2.71
N PHE A 56 -3.27 -7.91 -3.28
CA PHE A 56 -2.48 -8.60 -4.29
C PHE A 56 -1.45 -9.53 -3.65
N GLU A 57 -0.94 -10.44 -4.45
CA GLU A 57 0.00 -11.45 -4.02
C GLU A 57 1.33 -10.81 -3.57
N ASP A 58 1.95 -11.41 -2.57
CA ASP A 58 3.15 -10.85 -1.95
C ASP A 58 4.29 -10.65 -2.93
N GLN A 59 4.56 -11.66 -3.77
CA GLN A 59 5.67 -11.55 -4.72
C GLN A 59 5.42 -10.43 -5.72
N LEU A 60 4.17 -10.27 -6.15
CA LEU A 60 3.84 -9.22 -7.09
C LEU A 60 4.02 -7.85 -6.46
N LEU A 61 3.59 -7.69 -5.20
CA LEU A 61 3.81 -6.44 -4.49
C LEU A 61 5.29 -6.11 -4.38
N LEU A 62 6.09 -7.10 -4.05
CA LEU A 62 7.52 -6.90 -3.94
C LEU A 62 8.11 -6.48 -5.28
N ASP A 63 7.72 -7.16 -6.35
CA ASP A 63 8.23 -6.83 -7.69
C ASP A 63 7.85 -5.41 -8.09
N TRP A 64 6.64 -4.98 -7.74
CA TRP A 64 6.21 -3.62 -8.03
C TRP A 64 7.06 -2.59 -7.29
N VAL A 65 7.21 -2.75 -5.97
CA VAL A 65 7.90 -1.73 -5.19
C VAL A 65 9.40 -1.74 -5.45
N MET A 66 9.95 -2.87 -5.85
CA MET A 66 11.37 -2.93 -6.20
C MET A 66 11.65 -2.51 -7.64
N GLY A 67 10.61 -2.26 -8.41
CA GLY A 67 10.78 -1.78 -9.78
C GLY A 67 11.03 -2.87 -10.81
N ASN A 68 10.86 -4.14 -10.45
CA ASN A 68 11.07 -5.25 -11.37
C ASN A 68 9.91 -5.43 -12.33
N VAL A 69 8.70 -5.07 -11.90
CA VAL A 69 7.50 -5.17 -12.70
C VAL A 69 6.74 -3.86 -12.55
N VAL A 70 6.22 -3.34 -13.65
CA VAL A 70 5.43 -2.10 -13.62
C VAL A 70 3.95 -2.48 -13.59
N PRO A 71 3.19 -1.98 -12.60
CA PRO A 71 1.76 -2.28 -12.55
C PRO A 71 1.05 -1.78 -13.80
N SER A 72 0.10 -2.57 -14.30
CA SER A 72 -0.67 -2.16 -15.48
C SER A 72 -1.74 -1.12 -15.14
N ASP A 73 -2.25 -1.14 -13.89
CA ASP A 73 -3.23 -0.16 -13.46
C ASP A 73 -2.55 1.19 -13.24
N PRO A 74 -2.95 2.26 -13.95
CA PRO A 74 -2.28 3.56 -13.82
C PRO A 74 -2.32 4.12 -12.41
N GLN A 75 -3.41 3.88 -11.67
CA GLN A 75 -3.53 4.38 -10.30
C GLN A 75 -2.55 3.68 -9.38
N ILE A 76 -2.47 2.35 -9.49
CA ILE A 76 -1.52 1.59 -8.68
C ILE A 76 -0.10 1.97 -9.07
N ARG A 77 0.16 2.15 -10.36
CA ARG A 77 1.49 2.58 -10.83
C ARG A 77 1.88 3.91 -10.19
N ARG A 78 0.94 4.84 -10.12
CA ARG A 78 1.20 6.14 -9.51
C ARG A 78 1.51 6.00 -8.02
N LEU A 79 0.74 5.17 -7.31
CA LEU A 79 0.97 4.96 -5.89
C LEU A 79 2.32 4.29 -5.64
N VAL A 80 2.65 3.27 -6.44
CA VAL A 80 3.94 2.58 -6.31
C VAL A 80 5.09 3.56 -6.56
N SER A 81 4.95 4.44 -7.55
CA SER A 81 5.98 5.44 -7.82
C SER A 81 6.14 6.38 -6.63
N LEU A 82 5.03 6.77 -6.01
CA LEU A 82 5.08 7.60 -4.82
C LEU A 82 5.79 6.87 -3.68
N MET A 83 5.49 5.60 -3.48
CA MET A 83 6.13 4.82 -2.45
C MET A 83 7.64 4.73 -2.67
N GLN A 84 8.05 4.49 -3.90
CA GLN A 84 9.46 4.40 -4.24
C GLN A 84 10.17 5.72 -3.94
N LYS A 85 9.52 6.83 -4.28
CA LYS A 85 10.10 8.14 -4.08
C LYS A 85 10.21 8.49 -2.60
N GLU A 86 9.13 8.27 -1.85
CA GLU A 86 9.10 8.66 -0.44
C GLU A 86 10.02 7.80 0.41
N LEU A 87 10.17 6.54 0.04
CA LEU A 87 11.04 5.62 0.77
C LEU A 87 12.44 5.55 0.18
N LYS A 88 12.68 6.29 -0.88
CA LYS A 88 13.99 6.38 -1.53
C LYS A 88 14.51 5.01 -1.96
N LEU A 89 13.63 4.24 -2.60
CA LEU A 89 13.97 2.90 -3.04
C LEU A 89 14.71 2.87 -4.37
N ASN A 90 14.74 3.99 -5.09
CA ASN A 90 15.45 4.09 -6.37
C ASN A 90 16.62 5.01 -6.27
#